data_a1f618e29993ed68e2ad6888e49ae594
#
_entry.id   a1f618e29993ed68e2ad6888e49ae594
#
_cell.length_a   1.000
_cell.length_b   1.000
_cell.length_c   1.000
_cell.angle_alpha   90.00
_cell.angle_beta   90.00
_cell.angle_gamma   90.00
#
_symmetry.space_group_name_H-M   'P 1'
#
loop_
_entity.id
_entity.type
_entity.pdbx_description
1 polymer ?
#
loop_
_entity_poly.entity_id
_entity_poly.type
_entity_poly.pdbx_seq_one_letter_code
_entity_poly.pdbx_strand_id
1 'polypeptide(L)'
;MNNTEAIIKPSYNAKLTNQDLAPLKKQTWGAYNIFAFWMSDVHSVGGYVMAGSLFALGLNSWQVLLSLLIGIAIVQFFTNLIAKSSQQTGTPYPVICRATFGVLGANIPAVIRGLIAVAWYGIQTYLASSAFLLVILKFFPEWSVYANVSTYGFLGLSYLGWVGFMLLWLLQAIVFWSGMDSIRKFIDWAGPAVYVVMFAMAVWLIWKA
;
A
#
# COMPACT_ATOMS: atom_id res chain seq x y z
N MET A 1 -17.43 24.18 -48.64
CA MET A 1 -16.81 22.84 -48.59
C MET A 1 -16.79 22.42 -47.16
N ASN A 2 -17.78 21.62 -46.75
CA ASN A 2 -17.90 21.12 -45.38
C ASN A 2 -17.03 19.87 -45.23
N ASN A 3 -15.89 20.01 -44.59
CA ASN A 3 -15.12 18.86 -44.11
C ASN A 3 -15.79 18.32 -42.85
N THR A 4 -16.73 17.42 -43.02
CA THR A 4 -17.20 16.55 -41.96
C THR A 4 -16.10 15.49 -41.76
N GLU A 5 -15.16 15.75 -40.87
CA GLU A 5 -14.29 14.70 -40.37
C GLU A 5 -15.19 13.62 -39.79
N ALA A 6 -15.33 12.53 -40.52
CA ALA A 6 -15.97 11.33 -40.01
C ALA A 6 -15.18 10.85 -38.80
N ILE A 7 -15.68 11.14 -37.60
CA ILE A 7 -15.18 10.56 -36.38
C ILE A 7 -15.38 9.05 -36.51
N ILE A 8 -14.34 8.35 -36.93
CA ILE A 8 -14.30 6.88 -36.93
C ILE A 8 -14.47 6.46 -35.50
N LYS A 9 -15.70 6.12 -35.09
CA LYS A 9 -15.94 5.50 -33.77
C LYS A 9 -15.19 4.17 -33.77
N PRO A 10 -14.19 3.99 -32.88
CA PRO A 10 -13.48 2.73 -32.85
C PRO A 10 -14.46 1.60 -32.55
N SER A 11 -14.48 0.58 -33.41
CA SER A 11 -15.32 -0.62 -33.27
C SER A 11 -14.81 -1.55 -32.17
N TYR A 12 -14.81 -1.08 -30.92
CA TYR A 12 -14.51 -1.95 -29.77
C TYR A 12 -15.74 -2.14 -28.89
N ASN A 13 -15.85 -3.31 -28.30
CA ASN A 13 -16.93 -3.63 -27.41
C ASN A 13 -16.91 -2.71 -26.17
N ALA A 14 -17.98 -1.97 -25.93
CA ALA A 14 -18.10 -1.04 -24.80
C ALA A 14 -17.90 -1.70 -23.43
N LYS A 15 -18.13 -3.02 -23.32
CA LYS A 15 -17.88 -3.79 -22.09
C LYS A 15 -16.39 -3.96 -21.76
N LEU A 16 -15.48 -3.69 -22.70
CA LEU A 16 -14.02 -3.84 -22.52
C LEU A 16 -13.34 -2.54 -22.14
N THR A 17 -14.08 -1.45 -22.01
CA THR A 17 -13.56 -0.12 -21.70
C THR A 17 -14.43 0.58 -20.67
N ASN A 18 -13.76 1.30 -19.76
CA ASN A 18 -14.38 2.26 -18.85
C ASN A 18 -13.41 3.44 -18.66
N GLN A 19 -13.84 4.46 -17.94
CA GLN A 19 -13.03 5.66 -17.69
C GLN A 19 -11.76 5.36 -16.91
N ASP A 20 -11.81 4.40 -15.97
CA ASP A 20 -10.67 4.04 -15.13
C ASP A 20 -9.59 3.25 -15.89
N LEU A 21 -9.95 2.67 -17.05
CA LEU A 21 -9.03 1.94 -17.92
C LEU A 21 -8.47 2.82 -19.05
N ALA A 22 -9.00 4.03 -19.21
CA ALA A 22 -8.56 4.94 -20.27
C ALA A 22 -7.14 5.47 -19.96
N PRO A 23 -6.31 5.65 -21.01
CA PRO A 23 -5.00 6.26 -20.84
C PRO A 23 -5.11 7.68 -20.25
N LEU A 24 -4.29 8.00 -19.29
CA LEU A 24 -4.20 9.34 -18.72
C LEU A 24 -3.67 10.32 -19.76
N LYS A 25 -4.41 11.38 -20.01
CA LYS A 25 -4.03 12.43 -20.98
C LYS A 25 -2.91 13.34 -20.44
N LYS A 26 -2.77 13.46 -19.13
CA LYS A 26 -1.79 14.33 -18.48
C LYS A 26 -1.22 13.66 -17.25
N GLN A 27 0.10 13.68 -17.15
CA GLN A 27 0.80 13.26 -15.93
C GLN A 27 0.64 14.35 -14.86
N THR A 28 0.12 13.97 -13.71
CA THR A 28 -0.12 14.89 -12.57
C THR A 28 0.86 14.69 -11.42
N TRP A 29 1.58 13.56 -11.39
CA TRP A 29 2.54 13.22 -10.36
C TRP A 29 3.95 13.59 -10.81
N GLY A 30 4.64 14.37 -10.00
CA GLY A 30 6.07 14.69 -10.18
C GLY A 30 6.98 13.71 -9.44
N ALA A 31 8.29 13.91 -9.58
CA ALA A 31 9.31 13.08 -8.92
C ALA A 31 9.14 13.07 -7.40
N TYR A 32 8.78 14.21 -6.79
CA TYR A 32 8.53 14.28 -5.35
C TYR A 32 7.36 13.40 -4.91
N ASN A 33 6.24 13.39 -5.64
CA ASN A 33 5.09 12.56 -5.30
C ASN A 33 5.43 11.07 -5.35
N ILE A 34 6.22 10.65 -6.35
CA ILE A 34 6.70 9.26 -6.47
C ILE A 34 7.65 8.92 -5.31
N PHE A 35 8.56 9.84 -4.98
CA PHE A 35 9.46 9.66 -3.84
C PHE A 35 8.69 9.54 -2.51
N ALA A 36 7.74 10.46 -2.25
CA ALA A 36 6.91 10.42 -1.05
C ALA A 36 6.04 9.17 -0.98
N PHE A 37 5.53 8.70 -2.13
CA PHE A 37 4.81 7.43 -2.22
C PHE A 37 5.67 6.26 -1.75
N TRP A 38 6.89 6.13 -2.28
CA TRP A 38 7.81 5.06 -1.87
C TRP A 38 8.27 5.20 -0.42
N MET A 39 8.50 6.42 0.06
CA MET A 39 8.75 6.66 1.48
C MET A 39 7.61 6.13 2.36
N SER A 40 6.37 6.36 1.96
CA SER A 40 5.19 5.89 2.70
C SER A 40 5.01 4.37 2.61
N ASP A 41 5.29 3.77 1.46
CA ASP A 41 5.09 2.33 1.20
C ASP A 41 6.13 1.46 1.93
N VAL A 42 7.39 1.88 1.94
CA VAL A 42 8.49 1.15 2.60
C VAL A 42 8.31 1.09 4.11
N HIS A 43 7.76 2.13 4.73
CA HIS A 43 7.49 2.17 6.17
C HIS A 43 6.18 1.45 6.52
N SER A 44 6.22 0.13 6.46
CA SER A 44 5.09 -0.70 6.90
C SER A 44 5.44 -1.50 8.17
N VAL A 45 4.48 -1.62 9.08
CA VAL A 45 4.64 -2.46 10.28
C VAL A 45 4.98 -3.90 9.88
N GLY A 46 4.39 -4.40 8.78
CA GLY A 46 4.70 -5.71 8.23
C GLY A 46 6.18 -5.87 7.85
N GLY A 47 6.79 -4.86 7.24
CA GLY A 47 8.22 -4.84 6.91
C GLY A 47 9.10 -4.92 8.14
N TYR A 48 8.76 -4.18 9.21
CA TYR A 48 9.50 -4.24 10.48
C TYR A 48 9.36 -5.58 11.19
N VAL A 49 8.16 -6.17 11.20
CA VAL A 49 7.93 -7.51 11.75
C VAL A 49 8.72 -8.55 10.97
N MET A 50 8.77 -8.44 9.64
CA MET A 50 9.58 -9.32 8.80
C MET A 50 11.07 -9.19 9.10
N ALA A 51 11.60 -7.98 9.20
CA ALA A 51 12.98 -7.75 9.61
C ALA A 51 13.28 -8.34 11.00
N GLY A 52 12.37 -8.13 11.96
CA GLY A 52 12.44 -8.72 13.28
C GLY A 52 12.47 -10.26 13.26
N SER A 53 11.69 -10.89 12.39
CA SER A 53 11.66 -12.34 12.25
C SER A 53 12.98 -12.92 11.72
N LEU A 54 13.72 -12.18 10.89
CA LEU A 54 15.04 -12.60 10.41
C LEU A 54 16.05 -12.67 11.59
N PHE A 55 15.99 -11.73 12.53
CA PHE A 55 16.79 -11.81 13.76
C PHE A 55 16.39 -13.02 14.62
N ALA A 56 15.10 -13.31 14.72
CA ALA A 56 14.60 -14.48 15.46
C ALA A 56 15.07 -15.82 14.84
N LEU A 57 15.35 -15.85 13.54
CA LEU A 57 15.97 -16.98 12.86
C LEU A 57 17.49 -17.12 13.10
N GLY A 58 18.07 -16.21 13.91
CA GLY A 58 19.49 -16.25 14.27
C GLY A 58 20.42 -15.50 13.33
N LEU A 59 19.88 -14.72 12.36
CA LEU A 59 20.72 -13.91 11.51
C LEU A 59 21.27 -12.70 12.28
N ASN A 60 22.55 -12.38 12.04
CA ASN A 60 23.15 -11.17 12.62
C ASN A 60 22.74 -9.90 11.82
N SER A 61 22.97 -8.74 12.42
CA SER A 61 22.55 -7.44 11.83
C SER A 61 23.04 -7.22 10.40
N TRP A 62 24.24 -7.67 10.10
CA TRP A 62 24.81 -7.53 8.76
C TRP A 62 24.13 -8.42 7.73
N GLN A 63 23.81 -9.66 8.11
CA GLN A 63 23.07 -10.60 7.25
C GLN A 63 21.65 -10.10 6.99
N VAL A 64 20.96 -9.59 8.01
CA VAL A 64 19.63 -8.98 7.86
C VAL A 64 19.69 -7.79 6.91
N LEU A 65 20.64 -6.87 7.10
CA LEU A 65 20.82 -5.70 6.24
C LEU A 65 21.04 -6.11 4.77
N LEU A 66 21.98 -7.03 4.52
CA LEU A 66 22.28 -7.50 3.17
C LEU A 66 21.07 -8.20 2.52
N SER A 67 20.36 -9.04 3.26
CA SER A 67 19.18 -9.73 2.77
C SER A 67 18.08 -8.74 2.34
N LEU A 68 17.84 -7.70 3.15
CA LEU A 68 16.87 -6.66 2.84
C LEU A 68 17.30 -5.82 1.64
N LEU A 69 18.59 -5.42 1.55
CA LEU A 69 19.11 -4.65 0.43
C LEU A 69 19.01 -5.41 -0.89
N ILE A 70 19.41 -6.67 -0.90
CA ILE A 70 19.31 -7.54 -2.10
C ILE A 70 17.84 -7.73 -2.48
N GLY A 71 16.98 -8.03 -1.52
CA GLY A 71 15.53 -8.19 -1.75
C GLY A 71 14.90 -6.94 -2.38
N ILE A 72 15.18 -5.76 -1.82
CA ILE A 72 14.68 -4.48 -2.36
C ILE A 72 15.26 -4.21 -3.75
N ALA A 73 16.53 -4.50 -4.00
CA ALA A 73 17.13 -4.31 -5.33
C ALA A 73 16.45 -5.17 -6.39
N ILE A 74 16.14 -6.42 -6.08
CA ILE A 74 15.41 -7.33 -6.97
C ILE A 74 14.00 -6.79 -7.24
N VAL A 75 13.26 -6.41 -6.20
CA VAL A 75 11.92 -5.83 -6.32
C VAL A 75 11.95 -4.56 -7.17
N GLN A 76 12.90 -3.66 -6.91
CA GLN A 76 13.04 -2.41 -7.67
C GLN A 76 13.31 -2.66 -9.16
N PHE A 77 14.14 -3.63 -9.47
CA PHE A 77 14.40 -3.99 -10.87
C PHE A 77 13.12 -4.40 -11.60
N PHE A 78 12.36 -5.36 -11.06
CA PHE A 78 11.11 -5.81 -11.69
C PHE A 78 10.01 -4.76 -11.70
N THR A 79 9.91 -3.96 -10.62
CA THR A 79 8.94 -2.86 -10.56
C THR A 79 9.20 -1.82 -11.64
N ASN A 80 10.46 -1.46 -11.89
CA ASN A 80 10.82 -0.50 -12.94
C ASN A 80 10.44 -1.00 -14.35
N LEU A 81 10.58 -2.29 -14.62
CA LEU A 81 10.18 -2.87 -15.93
C LEU A 81 8.69 -2.66 -16.20
N ILE A 82 7.83 -2.88 -15.18
CA ILE A 82 6.38 -2.70 -15.31
C ILE A 82 6.02 -1.21 -15.29
N ALA A 83 6.60 -0.44 -14.37
CA ALA A 83 6.31 0.97 -14.20
C ALA A 83 6.64 1.81 -15.44
N LYS A 84 7.75 1.49 -16.13
CA LYS A 84 8.15 2.17 -17.36
C LYS A 84 7.08 2.11 -18.45
N SER A 85 6.49 0.93 -18.65
CA SER A 85 5.42 0.74 -19.61
C SER A 85 4.19 1.57 -19.26
N SER A 86 3.79 1.57 -17.99
CA SER A 86 2.67 2.36 -17.49
C SER A 86 2.93 3.87 -17.60
N GLN A 87 4.13 4.33 -17.28
CA GLN A 87 4.52 5.73 -17.38
C GLN A 87 4.49 6.24 -18.83
N GLN A 88 4.97 5.44 -19.77
CA GLN A 88 5.04 5.83 -21.19
C GLN A 88 3.66 5.87 -21.85
N THR A 89 2.78 4.95 -21.50
CA THR A 89 1.46 4.81 -22.13
C THR A 89 0.34 5.51 -21.38
N GLY A 90 0.56 5.89 -20.13
CA GLY A 90 -0.47 6.42 -19.23
C GLY A 90 -1.56 5.41 -18.88
N THR A 91 -1.32 4.11 -19.11
CA THR A 91 -2.32 3.05 -18.91
C THR A 91 -2.12 2.30 -17.59
N PRO A 92 -3.21 1.89 -16.92
CA PRO A 92 -3.14 1.11 -15.71
C PRO A 92 -2.69 -0.33 -15.97
N TYR A 93 -2.22 -1.01 -14.93
CA TYR A 93 -1.70 -2.38 -14.97
C TYR A 93 -2.60 -3.39 -15.74
N PRO A 94 -3.94 -3.44 -15.53
CA PRO A 94 -4.79 -4.37 -16.28
C PRO A 94 -4.74 -4.18 -17.80
N VAL A 95 -4.56 -2.94 -18.25
CA VAL A 95 -4.47 -2.63 -19.69
C VAL A 95 -3.11 -3.08 -20.26
N ILE A 96 -2.03 -2.88 -19.50
CA ILE A 96 -0.69 -3.36 -19.91
C ILE A 96 -0.69 -4.89 -20.05
N CYS A 97 -1.35 -5.59 -19.13
CA CYS A 97 -1.48 -7.04 -19.19
C CYS A 97 -2.17 -7.54 -20.49
N ARG A 98 -3.00 -6.71 -21.14
CA ARG A 98 -3.63 -7.09 -22.42
C ARG A 98 -2.63 -7.30 -23.54
N ALA A 99 -1.49 -6.62 -23.51
CA ALA A 99 -0.44 -6.79 -24.51
C ALA A 99 0.19 -8.19 -24.45
N THR A 100 0.29 -8.78 -23.26
CA THR A 100 0.94 -10.09 -23.04
C THR A 100 -0.07 -11.23 -23.01
N PHE A 101 -1.21 -11.05 -22.34
CA PHE A 101 -2.19 -12.10 -22.08
C PHE A 101 -3.43 -12.04 -22.99
N GLY A 102 -3.49 -11.05 -23.88
CA GLY A 102 -4.70 -10.74 -24.65
C GLY A 102 -5.80 -10.12 -23.78
N VAL A 103 -6.89 -9.69 -24.42
CA VAL A 103 -7.94 -8.90 -23.76
C VAL A 103 -8.64 -9.68 -22.64
N LEU A 104 -8.98 -10.94 -22.89
CA LEU A 104 -9.67 -11.76 -21.89
C LEU A 104 -8.69 -12.36 -20.86
N GLY A 105 -7.50 -12.79 -21.30
CA GLY A 105 -6.48 -13.37 -20.42
C GLY A 105 -5.94 -12.37 -19.39
N ALA A 106 -5.93 -11.08 -19.67
CA ALA A 106 -5.52 -10.03 -18.76
C ALA A 106 -6.37 -9.93 -17.48
N ASN A 107 -7.58 -10.48 -17.49
CA ASN A 107 -8.41 -10.55 -16.27
C ASN A 107 -7.79 -11.43 -15.18
N ILE A 108 -7.04 -12.47 -15.54
CA ILE A 108 -6.40 -13.37 -14.56
C ILE A 108 -5.40 -12.60 -13.70
N PRO A 109 -4.33 -11.98 -14.25
CA PRO A 109 -3.38 -11.22 -13.45
C PRO A 109 -4.03 -10.00 -12.76
N ALA A 110 -5.06 -9.38 -13.35
CA ALA A 110 -5.77 -8.28 -12.73
C ALA A 110 -6.52 -8.72 -11.46
N VAL A 111 -7.24 -9.85 -11.51
CA VAL A 111 -7.96 -10.40 -10.34
C VAL A 111 -6.97 -10.85 -9.26
N ILE A 112 -5.90 -11.56 -9.64
CA ILE A 112 -4.86 -11.99 -8.68
C ILE A 112 -4.27 -10.78 -7.97
N ARG A 113 -3.92 -9.72 -8.70
CA ARG A 113 -3.41 -8.48 -8.11
C ARG A 113 -4.44 -7.84 -7.15
N GLY A 114 -5.71 -7.83 -7.53
CA GLY A 114 -6.80 -7.33 -6.68
C GLY A 114 -6.91 -8.11 -5.37
N LEU A 115 -6.89 -9.43 -5.44
CA LEU A 115 -6.94 -10.29 -4.25
C LEU A 115 -5.73 -10.09 -3.34
N ILE A 116 -4.53 -9.98 -3.89
CA ILE A 116 -3.31 -9.68 -3.14
C ILE A 116 -3.41 -8.31 -2.46
N ALA A 117 -3.93 -7.30 -3.17
CA ALA A 117 -4.11 -5.97 -2.60
C ALA A 117 -5.10 -5.97 -1.42
N VAL A 118 -6.21 -6.70 -1.53
CA VAL A 118 -7.19 -6.85 -0.44
C VAL A 118 -6.56 -7.57 0.76
N ALA A 119 -5.80 -8.64 0.53
CA ALA A 119 -5.12 -9.37 1.59
C ALA A 119 -4.11 -8.48 2.33
N TRP A 120 -3.26 -7.74 1.60
CA TRP A 120 -2.31 -6.80 2.19
C TRP A 120 -3.00 -5.67 2.95
N TYR A 121 -4.08 -5.12 2.40
CA TYR A 121 -4.87 -4.11 3.09
C TYR A 121 -5.40 -4.60 4.45
N GLY A 122 -5.93 -5.83 4.48
CA GLY A 122 -6.39 -6.46 5.72
C GLY A 122 -5.26 -6.67 6.73
N ILE A 123 -4.12 -7.21 6.28
CA ILE A 123 -2.94 -7.44 7.14
C ILE A 123 -2.42 -6.12 7.72
N GLN A 124 -2.24 -5.10 6.91
CA GLN A 124 -1.73 -3.80 7.37
C GLN A 124 -2.70 -3.11 8.34
N THR A 125 -4.01 -3.18 8.08
CA THR A 125 -5.03 -2.64 8.98
C THR A 125 -5.03 -3.40 10.32
N TYR A 126 -4.89 -4.72 10.30
CA TYR A 126 -4.76 -5.54 11.50
C TYR A 126 -3.53 -5.16 12.34
N LEU A 127 -2.37 -5.04 11.72
CA LEU A 127 -1.13 -4.66 12.40
C LEU A 127 -1.22 -3.24 12.96
N ALA A 128 -1.78 -2.30 12.20
CA ALA A 128 -2.02 -0.93 12.66
C ALA A 128 -3.00 -0.89 13.84
N SER A 129 -4.07 -1.71 13.81
CA SER A 129 -5.04 -1.78 14.91
C SER A 129 -4.41 -2.34 16.18
N SER A 130 -3.51 -3.31 16.06
CA SER A 130 -2.76 -3.87 17.19
C SER A 130 -1.85 -2.82 17.83
N ALA A 131 -1.14 -2.03 17.02
CA ALA A 131 -0.33 -0.92 17.51
C ALA A 131 -1.20 0.18 18.18
N PHE A 132 -2.35 0.50 17.57
CA PHE A 132 -3.31 1.45 18.11
C PHE A 132 -3.90 0.99 19.47
N LEU A 133 -4.17 -0.30 19.60
CA LEU A 133 -4.62 -0.89 20.85
C LEU A 133 -3.61 -0.68 21.99
N LEU A 134 -2.31 -0.83 21.72
CA LEU A 134 -1.27 -0.57 22.73
C LEU A 134 -1.29 0.89 23.21
N VAL A 135 -1.53 1.83 22.30
CA VAL A 135 -1.66 3.26 22.64
C VAL A 135 -2.90 3.48 23.51
N ILE A 136 -4.04 2.89 23.16
CA ILE A 136 -5.28 3.00 23.96
C ILE A 136 -5.04 2.47 25.37
N LEU A 137 -4.46 1.28 25.52
CA LEU A 137 -4.22 0.66 26.82
C LEU A 137 -3.23 1.43 27.69
N LYS A 138 -2.35 2.22 27.06
CA LYS A 138 -1.46 3.11 27.82
C LYS A 138 -2.21 4.27 28.50
N PHE A 139 -3.25 4.80 27.84
CA PHE A 139 -4.07 5.89 28.37
C PHE A 139 -5.24 5.39 29.23
N PHE A 140 -5.75 4.19 28.95
CA PHE A 140 -6.90 3.57 29.60
C PHE A 140 -6.57 2.13 30.03
N PRO A 141 -5.72 1.93 31.08
CA PRO A 141 -5.29 0.61 31.50
C PRO A 141 -6.43 -0.31 31.97
N GLU A 142 -7.52 0.27 32.49
CA GLU A 142 -8.71 -0.46 32.91
C GLU A 142 -9.42 -1.21 31.77
N TRP A 143 -9.19 -0.81 30.53
CA TRP A 143 -9.77 -1.48 29.35
C TRP A 143 -9.01 -2.77 28.94
N SER A 144 -7.93 -3.09 29.67
CA SER A 144 -7.13 -4.31 29.41
C SER A 144 -7.96 -5.59 29.46
N VAL A 145 -9.03 -5.62 30.26
CA VAL A 145 -9.98 -6.75 30.32
C VAL A 145 -10.59 -7.03 28.95
N TYR A 146 -11.00 -6.00 28.22
CA TYR A 146 -11.62 -6.12 26.89
C TYR A 146 -10.59 -6.35 25.77
N ALA A 147 -9.31 -6.21 26.06
CA ALA A 147 -8.22 -6.51 25.16
C ALA A 147 -7.82 -7.99 25.17
N ASN A 148 -8.35 -8.78 26.11
CA ASN A 148 -8.00 -10.18 26.25
C ASN A 148 -8.72 -11.02 25.17
N VAL A 149 -7.95 -11.58 24.23
CA VAL A 149 -8.45 -12.39 23.13
C VAL A 149 -9.02 -13.72 23.60
N SER A 150 -8.53 -14.30 24.71
CA SER A 150 -9.02 -15.59 25.21
C SER A 150 -10.42 -15.51 25.79
N THR A 151 -10.80 -14.36 26.37
CA THR A 151 -12.11 -14.16 27.03
C THR A 151 -13.09 -13.41 26.09
N TYR A 152 -12.61 -12.45 25.35
CA TYR A 152 -13.39 -11.54 24.50
C TYR A 152 -12.92 -11.56 23.05
N GLY A 153 -12.40 -12.71 22.56
CA GLY A 153 -11.86 -12.83 21.21
C GLY A 153 -12.87 -13.33 20.18
N PHE A 154 -12.81 -12.74 18.99
CA PHE A 154 -13.49 -13.21 17.79
C PHE A 154 -12.57 -13.09 16.59
N LEU A 155 -12.38 -14.16 15.81
CA LEU A 155 -11.50 -14.21 14.63
C LEU A 155 -10.08 -13.65 14.88
N GLY A 156 -9.52 -13.92 16.06
CA GLY A 156 -8.15 -13.52 16.39
C GLY A 156 -7.98 -12.09 16.91
N LEU A 157 -9.04 -11.31 17.03
CA LEU A 157 -9.05 -9.98 17.64
C LEU A 157 -9.95 -9.95 18.88
N SER A 158 -9.54 -9.20 19.91
CA SER A 158 -10.39 -8.86 21.04
C SER A 158 -11.48 -7.85 20.65
N TYR A 159 -12.50 -7.66 21.48
CA TYR A 159 -13.52 -6.64 21.22
C TYR A 159 -12.92 -5.25 21.01
N LEU A 160 -11.99 -4.87 21.87
CA LEU A 160 -11.28 -3.58 21.74
C LEU A 160 -10.41 -3.52 20.47
N GLY A 161 -9.80 -4.65 20.10
CA GLY A 161 -9.08 -4.81 18.84
C GLY A 161 -9.97 -4.61 17.62
N TRP A 162 -11.20 -5.15 17.64
CA TRP A 162 -12.18 -4.94 16.58
C TRP A 162 -12.63 -3.49 16.47
N VAL A 163 -12.84 -2.81 17.60
CA VAL A 163 -13.17 -1.36 17.60
C VAL A 163 -12.04 -0.57 16.93
N GLY A 164 -10.78 -0.83 17.31
CA GLY A 164 -9.62 -0.20 16.70
C GLY A 164 -9.49 -0.50 15.20
N PHE A 165 -9.69 -1.76 14.81
CA PHE A 165 -9.66 -2.19 13.41
C PHE A 165 -10.73 -1.46 12.57
N MET A 166 -11.97 -1.46 13.02
CA MET A 166 -13.08 -0.83 12.30
C MET A 166 -12.93 0.70 12.22
N LEU A 167 -12.42 1.32 13.27
CA LEU A 167 -12.14 2.76 13.28
C LEU A 167 -11.07 3.11 12.24
N LEU A 168 -9.96 2.37 12.20
CA LEU A 168 -8.91 2.58 11.21
C LEU A 168 -9.40 2.28 9.80
N TRP A 169 -10.18 1.21 9.63
CA TRP A 169 -10.78 0.87 8.35
C TRP A 169 -11.70 1.99 7.83
N LEU A 170 -12.55 2.56 8.69
CA LEU A 170 -13.42 3.69 8.34
C LEU A 170 -12.62 4.94 7.95
N LEU A 171 -11.59 5.28 8.72
CA LEU A 171 -10.72 6.42 8.39
C LEU A 171 -10.06 6.25 7.02
N GLN A 172 -9.56 5.06 6.73
CA GLN A 172 -8.98 4.75 5.43
C GLN A 172 -10.04 4.80 4.32
N ALA A 173 -11.25 4.26 4.56
CA ALA A 173 -12.35 4.31 3.60
C ALA A 173 -12.73 5.76 3.24
N ILE A 174 -12.76 6.68 4.21
CA ILE A 174 -13.02 8.10 3.97
C ILE A 174 -11.94 8.71 3.06
N VAL A 175 -10.66 8.40 3.32
CA VAL A 175 -9.56 8.90 2.48
C VAL A 175 -9.67 8.36 1.05
N PHE A 176 -9.97 7.07 0.88
CA PHE A 176 -10.13 6.46 -0.44
C PHE A 176 -11.35 6.99 -1.19
N TRP A 177 -12.45 7.24 -0.49
CA TRP A 177 -13.65 7.83 -1.08
C TRP A 177 -13.40 9.23 -1.65
N SER A 178 -12.48 9.96 -1.05
CA SER A 178 -12.10 11.31 -1.47
C SER A 178 -11.23 11.34 -2.75
N GLY A 179 -10.86 10.17 -3.28
CA GLY A 179 -10.17 10.00 -4.57
C GLY A 179 -8.65 10.16 -4.52
N MET A 180 -8.02 9.95 -5.68
CA MET A 180 -6.55 9.87 -5.81
C MET A 180 -5.81 11.16 -5.43
N ASP A 181 -6.43 12.33 -5.59
CA ASP A 181 -5.80 13.60 -5.20
C ASP A 181 -5.70 13.75 -3.68
N SER A 182 -6.66 13.24 -2.93
CA SER A 182 -6.63 13.22 -1.46
C SER A 182 -5.57 12.23 -0.96
N ILE A 183 -5.47 11.07 -1.58
CA ILE A 183 -4.44 10.07 -1.29
C ILE A 183 -3.06 10.69 -1.54
N ARG A 184 -2.85 11.35 -2.68
CA ARG A 184 -1.59 12.03 -2.99
C ARG A 184 -1.20 13.06 -1.94
N LYS A 185 -2.11 13.98 -1.59
CA LYS A 185 -1.87 15.00 -0.56
C LYS A 185 -1.52 14.40 0.80
N PHE A 186 -2.21 13.32 1.17
CA PHE A 186 -1.93 12.60 2.40
C PHE A 186 -0.52 11.99 2.39
N ILE A 187 -0.16 11.30 1.32
CA ILE A 187 1.15 10.63 1.16
C ILE A 187 2.28 11.65 1.12
N ASP A 188 2.10 12.78 0.42
CA ASP A 188 3.12 13.84 0.29
C ASP A 188 3.53 14.39 1.65
N TRP A 189 2.65 14.34 2.65
CA TRP A 189 2.93 14.76 4.01
C TRP A 189 3.29 13.58 4.94
N ALA A 190 2.52 12.50 4.90
CA ALA A 190 2.68 11.37 5.81
C ALA A 190 4.00 10.62 5.59
N GLY A 191 4.44 10.46 4.34
CA GLY A 191 5.71 9.82 4.02
C GLY A 191 6.89 10.47 4.75
N PRO A 192 7.20 11.75 4.52
CA PRO A 192 8.27 12.43 5.24
C PRO A 192 8.08 12.48 6.77
N ALA A 193 6.84 12.64 7.26
CA ALA A 193 6.56 12.69 8.69
C ALA A 193 6.96 11.40 9.41
N VAL A 194 6.70 10.23 8.82
CA VAL A 194 7.11 8.94 9.38
C VAL A 194 8.63 8.87 9.52
N TYR A 195 9.39 9.33 8.52
CA TYR A 195 10.86 9.34 8.61
C TYR A 195 11.37 10.22 9.75
N VAL A 196 10.79 11.39 9.96
CA VAL A 196 11.17 12.27 11.08
C VAL A 196 10.99 11.54 12.42
N VAL A 197 9.85 10.88 12.60
CA VAL A 197 9.58 10.10 13.82
C VAL A 197 10.56 8.93 13.98
N MET A 198 10.82 8.19 12.89
CA MET A 198 11.74 7.05 12.93
C MET A 198 13.18 7.46 13.20
N PHE A 199 13.65 8.56 12.61
CA PHE A 199 14.98 9.09 12.92
C PHE A 199 15.09 9.58 14.36
N ALA A 200 14.08 10.30 14.85
CA ALA A 200 14.04 10.72 16.26
C ALA A 200 14.10 9.52 17.19
N MET A 201 13.35 8.45 16.90
CA MET A 201 13.38 7.22 17.68
C MET A 201 14.74 6.52 17.60
N ALA A 202 15.35 6.45 16.41
CA ALA A 202 16.66 5.85 16.23
C ALA A 202 17.75 6.59 17.05
N VAL A 203 17.77 7.93 16.98
CA VAL A 203 18.68 8.76 17.78
C VAL A 203 18.47 8.54 19.27
N TRP A 204 17.20 8.51 19.70
CA TRP A 204 16.87 8.27 21.10
C TRP A 204 17.33 6.88 21.59
N LEU A 205 17.16 5.83 20.77
CA LEU A 205 17.62 4.48 21.09
C LEU A 205 19.15 4.41 21.19
N ILE A 206 19.88 5.02 20.26
CA ILE A 206 21.34 5.06 20.28
C ILE A 206 21.84 5.80 21.54
N TRP A 207 21.15 6.88 21.93
CA TRP A 207 21.54 7.63 23.12
C TRP A 207 21.26 6.87 24.43
N LYS A 208 20.29 5.92 24.40
CA LYS A 208 19.92 5.09 25.57
C LYS A 208 20.70 3.77 25.65
N ALA A 209 21.30 3.30 24.56
CA ALA A 209 22.09 2.07 24.48
C ALA A 209 23.48 2.26 25.07
#